data_5c596280e5f332b6d66a6c5ee6d3decc
#
_entry.id   5c596280e5f332b6d66a6c5ee6d3decc
#
_cell.length_a   1.000
_cell.length_b   1.000
_cell.length_c   1.000
_cell.angle_alpha   90.00
_cell.angle_beta   90.00
_cell.angle_gamma   90.00
#
_symmetry.space_group_name_H-M   'P 1'
#
loop_
_entity.id
_entity.type
_entity.pdbx_description
1 polymer ?
#
loop_
_entity_poly.entity_id
_entity_poly.type
_entity_poly.pdbx_seq_one_letter_code
_entity_poly.pdbx_strand_id
1 'polypeptide(L)'
;MLSESLSRVILRMRLGFLRKMFITVKEESGDLTPMEIFCLEGIEAMERPTISQFARFAGISQSNATYRVNCLIRKGYVSRVPSETDRREFHLELTEKFKGCGPAFEQSCRVLAKRIALHMTQEEVEKLTAVLDDSLDKWNALMETDELLKEQGAAHTQAPRDKETL
;
A
#
# COMPACT_ATOMS: atom_id res chain seq x y z
N MET A 1 -8.77 -18.87 15.53
CA MET A 1 -9.23 -19.48 14.26
C MET A 1 -9.37 -18.46 13.13
N LEU A 2 -10.38 -17.54 13.10
CA LEU A 2 -10.51 -16.58 11.98
C LEU A 2 -9.31 -15.63 11.89
N SER A 3 -8.91 -14.99 12.99
CA SER A 3 -7.75 -14.07 13.05
C SER A 3 -6.45 -14.74 12.60
N GLU A 4 -6.22 -15.98 13.00
CA GLU A 4 -5.04 -16.75 12.61
C GLU A 4 -5.02 -17.06 11.12
N SER A 5 -6.16 -17.49 10.56
CA SER A 5 -6.27 -17.75 9.12
C SER A 5 -6.08 -16.47 8.30
N LEU A 6 -6.70 -15.36 8.75
CA LEU A 6 -6.56 -14.05 8.13
C LEU A 6 -5.09 -13.58 8.18
N SER A 7 -4.43 -13.68 9.34
CA SER A 7 -3.02 -13.31 9.50
C SER A 7 -2.12 -14.11 8.56
N ARG A 8 -2.36 -15.41 8.38
CA ARG A 8 -1.59 -16.25 7.45
C ARG A 8 -1.79 -15.82 5.99
N VAL A 9 -3.02 -15.51 5.60
CA VAL A 9 -3.33 -15.02 4.25
C VAL A 9 -2.61 -13.70 4.00
N ILE A 10 -2.78 -12.72 4.89
CA ILE A 10 -2.15 -11.40 4.79
C ILE A 10 -0.63 -11.52 4.74
N LEU A 11 -0.03 -12.35 5.59
CA LEU A 11 1.42 -12.58 5.58
C LEU A 11 1.90 -13.13 4.23
N ARG A 12 1.20 -14.11 3.66
CA ARG A 12 1.56 -14.69 2.35
C ARG A 12 1.40 -13.68 1.22
N MET A 13 0.33 -12.90 1.22
CA MET A 13 0.13 -11.82 0.25
C MET A 13 1.24 -10.77 0.35
N ARG A 14 1.56 -10.31 1.57
CA ARG A 14 2.66 -9.36 1.81
C ARG A 14 4.00 -9.89 1.30
N LEU A 15 4.35 -11.14 1.60
CA LEU A 15 5.59 -11.74 1.11
C LEU A 15 5.61 -11.88 -0.42
N GLY A 16 4.47 -12.21 -1.03
CA GLY A 16 4.31 -12.25 -2.49
C GLY A 16 4.55 -10.88 -3.11
N PHE A 17 3.97 -9.83 -2.54
CA PHE A 17 4.16 -8.44 -2.97
C PHE A 17 5.62 -8.00 -2.84
N LEU A 18 6.25 -8.21 -1.68
CA LEU A 18 7.66 -7.89 -1.47
C LEU A 18 8.56 -8.60 -2.48
N ARG A 19 8.33 -9.89 -2.71
CA ARG A 19 9.06 -10.65 -3.72
C ARG A 19 8.91 -10.03 -5.11
N LYS A 20 7.68 -9.65 -5.50
CA LYS A 20 7.42 -9.02 -6.80
C LYS A 20 8.13 -7.67 -6.90
N MET A 21 8.09 -6.85 -5.85
CA MET A 21 8.88 -5.60 -5.78
C MET A 21 10.37 -5.83 -6.12
N PHE A 22 11.01 -6.82 -5.50
CA PHE A 22 12.41 -7.12 -5.77
C PHE A 22 12.65 -7.59 -7.22
N ILE A 23 11.71 -8.35 -7.79
CA ILE A 23 11.77 -8.77 -9.19
C ILE A 23 11.64 -7.55 -10.10
N THR A 24 10.68 -6.68 -9.85
CA THR A 24 10.45 -5.45 -10.63
C THR A 24 11.66 -4.52 -10.60
N VAL A 25 12.31 -4.34 -9.44
CA VAL A 25 13.59 -3.60 -9.35
C VAL A 25 14.62 -4.14 -10.34
N LYS A 26 14.69 -5.46 -10.48
CA LYS A 26 15.65 -6.13 -11.36
C LYS A 26 15.24 -6.02 -12.84
N GLU A 27 13.95 -6.12 -13.12
CA GLU A 27 13.40 -6.06 -14.49
C GLU A 27 13.41 -4.64 -15.07
N GLU A 28 13.16 -3.62 -14.26
CA GLU A 28 13.18 -2.19 -14.63
C GLU A 28 14.60 -1.61 -14.75
N SER A 29 15.59 -2.45 -15.10
CA SER A 29 16.97 -2.04 -15.38
C SER A 29 17.74 -1.43 -14.19
N GLY A 30 17.28 -1.63 -12.96
CA GLY A 30 17.94 -1.09 -11.75
C GLY A 30 17.76 0.43 -11.56
N ASP A 31 16.89 1.08 -12.34
CA ASP A 31 16.63 2.52 -12.22
C ASP A 31 15.82 2.86 -10.95
N LEU A 32 15.05 1.91 -10.41
CA LEU A 32 14.23 2.08 -9.21
C LEU A 32 14.78 1.30 -8.02
N THR A 33 14.74 1.92 -6.86
CA THR A 33 14.97 1.25 -5.56
C THR A 33 13.65 0.65 -5.02
N PRO A 34 13.70 -0.33 -4.10
CA PRO A 34 12.48 -0.85 -3.45
C PRO A 34 11.63 0.24 -2.78
N MET A 35 12.27 1.26 -2.20
CA MET A 35 11.57 2.38 -1.59
C MET A 35 10.87 3.26 -2.62
N GLU A 36 11.47 3.45 -3.79
CA GLU A 36 10.84 4.20 -4.88
C GLU A 36 9.65 3.44 -5.46
N ILE A 37 9.73 2.11 -5.59
CA ILE A 37 8.58 1.28 -5.98
C ILE A 37 7.46 1.39 -4.93
N PHE A 38 7.77 1.32 -3.64
CA PHE A 38 6.78 1.53 -2.58
C PHE A 38 6.09 2.90 -2.71
N CYS A 39 6.84 3.95 -3.01
CA CYS A 39 6.27 5.28 -3.23
C CYS A 39 5.34 5.31 -4.47
N LEU A 40 5.73 4.68 -5.56
CA LEU A 40 4.94 4.61 -6.79
C LEU A 40 3.63 3.82 -6.58
N GLU A 41 3.71 2.64 -5.96
CA GLU A 41 2.54 1.83 -5.61
C GLU A 41 1.59 2.58 -4.65
N GLY A 42 2.14 3.35 -3.69
CA GLY A 42 1.34 4.18 -2.80
C GLY A 42 0.63 5.32 -3.54
N ILE A 43 1.30 5.98 -4.49
CA ILE A 43 0.69 7.02 -5.33
C ILE A 43 -0.42 6.42 -6.21
N GLU A 44 -0.21 5.23 -6.77
CA GLU A 44 -1.21 4.51 -7.56
C GLU A 44 -2.45 4.19 -6.73
N ALA A 45 -2.26 3.57 -5.56
CA ALA A 45 -3.34 3.16 -4.68
C ALA A 45 -4.20 4.32 -4.14
N MET A 46 -3.62 5.53 -4.06
CA MET A 46 -4.31 6.73 -3.57
C MET A 46 -5.01 7.53 -4.67
N GLU A 47 -4.92 7.12 -5.91
CA GLU A 47 -5.61 7.77 -7.06
C GLU A 47 -5.42 9.30 -7.10
N ARG A 48 -4.25 9.76 -7.52
CA ARG A 48 -3.91 11.19 -7.65
C ARG A 48 -3.78 11.96 -6.31
N PRO A 49 -2.98 11.48 -5.34
CA PRO A 49 -2.82 12.20 -4.08
C PRO A 49 -2.05 13.51 -4.24
N THR A 50 -2.26 14.45 -3.32
CA THR A 50 -1.32 15.55 -3.12
C THR A 50 -0.06 15.06 -2.37
N ILE A 51 1.03 15.85 -2.38
CA ILE A 51 2.25 15.51 -1.61
C ILE A 51 1.93 15.38 -0.10
N SER A 52 1.02 16.21 0.42
CA SER A 52 0.61 16.16 1.83
C SER A 52 -0.14 14.88 2.18
N GLN A 53 -1.06 14.46 1.32
CA GLN A 53 -1.77 13.20 1.48
C GLN A 53 -0.81 12.02 1.42
N PHE A 54 0.09 12.03 0.42
CA PHE A 54 1.11 10.98 0.30
C PHE A 54 2.06 10.94 1.52
N ALA A 55 2.49 12.09 2.05
CA ALA A 55 3.33 12.15 3.25
C ALA A 55 2.64 11.51 4.46
N ARG A 56 1.35 11.79 4.65
CA ARG A 56 0.52 11.20 5.72
C ARG A 56 0.40 9.70 5.55
N PHE A 57 0.04 9.24 4.35
CA PHE A 57 -0.05 7.80 4.03
C PHE A 57 1.26 7.06 4.30
N ALA A 58 2.39 7.63 3.87
CA ALA A 58 3.70 7.00 4.02
C ALA A 58 4.30 7.15 5.44
N GLY A 59 3.65 7.89 6.35
CA GLY A 59 4.14 8.15 7.71
C GLY A 59 5.45 8.93 7.75
N ILE A 60 5.70 9.83 6.77
CA ILE A 60 6.94 10.60 6.65
C ILE A 60 6.68 12.12 6.68
N SER A 61 7.73 12.91 6.94
CA SER A 61 7.61 14.36 6.89
C SER A 61 7.32 14.86 5.47
N GLN A 62 6.64 16.01 5.37
CA GLN A 62 6.35 16.70 4.11
C GLN A 62 7.61 16.93 3.27
N SER A 63 8.71 17.32 3.92
CA SER A 63 10.00 17.56 3.25
C SER A 63 10.58 16.27 2.66
N ASN A 64 10.50 15.16 3.39
CA ASN A 64 10.95 13.84 2.92
C ASN A 64 10.08 13.35 1.75
N ALA A 65 8.75 13.49 1.85
CA ALA A 65 7.83 13.16 0.75
C ALA A 65 8.16 13.99 -0.50
N THR A 66 8.34 15.31 -0.34
CA THR A 66 8.72 16.22 -1.45
C THR A 66 10.03 15.78 -2.11
N TYR A 67 11.04 15.43 -1.32
CA TYR A 67 12.33 14.95 -1.84
C TYR A 67 12.14 13.67 -2.68
N ARG A 68 11.44 12.67 -2.13
CA ARG A 68 11.19 11.37 -2.81
C ARG A 68 10.41 11.56 -4.10
N VAL A 69 9.32 12.31 -4.05
CA VAL A 69 8.50 12.61 -5.22
C VAL A 69 9.31 13.33 -6.29
N ASN A 70 10.14 14.32 -5.92
CA ASN A 70 11.02 15.00 -6.88
C ASN A 70 12.05 14.07 -7.52
N CYS A 71 12.55 13.07 -6.80
CA CYS A 71 13.41 12.05 -7.39
C CYS A 71 12.66 11.23 -8.46
N LEU A 72 11.42 10.83 -8.18
CA LEU A 72 10.58 10.08 -9.12
C LEU A 72 10.18 10.91 -10.34
N ILE A 73 9.92 12.21 -10.15
CA ILE A 73 9.66 13.14 -11.25
C ILE A 73 10.88 13.26 -12.16
N ARG A 74 12.08 13.44 -11.58
CA ARG A 74 13.34 13.50 -12.38
C ARG A 74 13.61 12.22 -13.16
N LYS A 75 13.22 11.08 -12.62
CA LYS A 75 13.29 9.78 -13.28
C LYS A 75 12.18 9.57 -14.31
N GLY A 76 11.18 10.45 -14.36
CA GLY A 76 10.07 10.41 -15.31
C GLY A 76 8.98 9.41 -14.98
N TYR A 77 8.87 8.95 -13.72
CA TYR A 77 7.83 8.01 -13.27
C TYR A 77 6.58 8.70 -12.73
N VAL A 78 6.70 9.95 -12.29
CA VAL A 78 5.62 10.75 -11.71
C VAL A 78 5.55 12.09 -12.41
N SER A 79 4.36 12.61 -12.62
CA SER A 79 4.08 13.98 -13.04
C SER A 79 3.27 14.73 -11.99
N ARG A 80 3.32 16.06 -12.03
CA ARG A 80 2.45 16.94 -11.24
C ARG A 80 1.39 17.51 -12.16
N VAL A 81 0.14 17.31 -11.77
CA VAL A 81 -1.01 17.86 -12.50
C VAL A 81 -1.69 18.90 -11.60
N PRO A 82 -1.96 20.12 -12.11
CA PRO A 82 -2.69 21.12 -11.33
C PRO A 82 -4.06 20.59 -10.91
N SER A 83 -4.50 20.94 -9.70
CA SER A 83 -5.86 20.66 -9.25
C SER A 83 -6.87 21.49 -10.06
N GLU A 84 -7.99 20.89 -10.40
CA GLU A 84 -9.09 21.58 -11.08
C GLU A 84 -9.83 22.56 -10.15
N THR A 85 -9.77 22.31 -8.84
CA THR A 85 -10.49 23.07 -7.82
C THR A 85 -9.64 24.15 -7.13
N ASP A 86 -8.32 23.90 -6.96
CA ASP A 86 -7.39 24.88 -6.39
C ASP A 86 -6.08 24.90 -7.17
N ARG A 87 -5.81 26.00 -7.87
CA ARG A 87 -4.58 26.22 -8.65
C ARG A 87 -3.29 26.21 -7.84
N ARG A 88 -3.37 26.22 -6.52
CA ARG A 88 -2.21 26.14 -5.61
C ARG A 88 -1.85 24.70 -5.28
N GLU A 89 -2.75 23.76 -5.54
CA GLU A 89 -2.55 22.35 -5.30
C GLU A 89 -2.15 21.61 -6.57
N PHE A 90 -1.29 20.61 -6.39
CA PHE A 90 -0.88 19.69 -7.43
C PHE A 90 -1.13 18.27 -6.98
N HIS A 91 -1.70 17.49 -7.86
CA HIS A 91 -1.84 16.05 -7.70
C HIS A 91 -0.68 15.30 -8.34
N LEU A 92 -0.36 14.15 -7.79
CA LEU A 92 0.67 13.25 -8.30
C LEU A 92 0.00 12.22 -9.20
N GLU A 93 0.51 12.08 -10.41
CA GLU A 93 0.07 11.04 -11.36
C GLU A 93 1.26 10.21 -11.80
N LEU A 94 1.03 8.90 -11.93
CA LEU A 94 2.01 8.01 -12.55
C LEU A 94 2.05 8.24 -14.06
N THR A 95 3.23 8.09 -14.62
CA THR A 95 3.41 8.10 -16.08
C THR A 95 3.33 6.68 -16.63
N GLU A 96 3.18 6.56 -17.95
CA GLU A 96 3.22 5.27 -18.65
C GLU A 96 4.55 4.50 -18.49
N LYS A 97 5.58 5.15 -17.95
CA LYS A 97 6.85 4.52 -17.66
C LYS A 97 6.75 3.48 -16.54
N PHE A 98 5.88 3.70 -15.53
CA PHE A 98 5.69 2.76 -14.42
C PHE A 98 4.56 1.79 -14.74
N LYS A 99 4.90 0.52 -14.88
CA LYS A 99 3.93 -0.55 -15.10
C LYS A 99 3.49 -1.23 -13.80
N GLY A 100 4.14 -0.93 -12.69
CA GLY A 100 3.78 -1.36 -11.36
C GLY A 100 3.88 -2.86 -11.08
N CYS A 101 3.65 -3.19 -9.82
CA CYS A 101 3.43 -4.56 -9.38
C CYS A 101 1.95 -4.95 -9.45
N GLY A 102 1.06 -3.96 -9.59
CA GLY A 102 -0.39 -4.11 -9.56
C GLY A 102 -0.95 -5.18 -10.49
N PRO A 103 -0.64 -5.18 -11.80
CA PRO A 103 -1.17 -6.17 -12.74
C PRO A 103 -0.83 -7.62 -12.37
N ALA A 104 0.38 -7.87 -11.87
CA ALA A 104 0.80 -9.21 -11.43
C ALA A 104 0.12 -9.61 -10.11
N PHE A 105 -0.08 -8.66 -9.21
CA PHE A 105 -0.79 -8.87 -7.95
C PHE A 105 -2.27 -9.13 -8.21
N GLU A 106 -2.93 -8.33 -9.04
CA GLU A 106 -4.31 -8.51 -9.45
C GLU A 106 -4.55 -9.89 -10.10
N GLN A 107 -3.65 -10.30 -10.99
CA GLN A 107 -3.72 -11.65 -11.59
C GLN A 107 -3.61 -12.74 -10.51
N SER A 108 -2.77 -12.57 -9.50
CA SER A 108 -2.65 -13.51 -8.39
C SER A 108 -3.94 -13.58 -7.56
N CYS A 109 -4.56 -12.45 -7.26
CA CYS A 109 -5.85 -12.36 -6.60
C CYS A 109 -6.95 -13.03 -7.41
N ARG A 110 -6.97 -12.80 -8.71
CA ARG A 110 -7.93 -13.43 -9.65
C ARG A 110 -7.82 -14.95 -9.67
N VAL A 111 -6.60 -15.48 -9.67
CA VAL A 111 -6.35 -16.94 -9.60
C VAL A 111 -6.79 -17.50 -8.25
N LEU A 112 -6.49 -16.80 -7.14
CA LEU A 112 -6.89 -17.23 -5.81
C LEU A 112 -8.41 -17.23 -5.66
N ALA A 113 -9.10 -16.17 -6.08
CA ALA A 113 -10.54 -16.05 -6.03
C ALA A 113 -11.23 -17.18 -6.79
N LYS A 114 -10.75 -17.48 -8.03
CA LYS A 114 -11.26 -18.63 -8.80
C LYS A 114 -11.11 -19.96 -8.05
N ARG A 115 -9.97 -20.20 -7.42
CA ARG A 115 -9.73 -21.44 -6.64
C ARG A 115 -10.62 -21.55 -5.41
N ILE A 116 -10.86 -20.44 -4.72
CA ILE A 116 -11.78 -20.38 -3.57
C ILE A 116 -13.20 -20.70 -4.05
N ALA A 117 -13.67 -20.04 -5.12
CA ALA A 117 -15.01 -20.22 -5.66
C ALA A 117 -15.30 -21.64 -6.16
N LEU A 118 -14.28 -22.41 -6.56
CA LEU A 118 -14.47 -23.82 -6.96
C LEU A 118 -15.00 -24.74 -5.85
N HIS A 119 -14.88 -24.33 -4.59
CA HIS A 119 -15.30 -25.10 -3.42
C HIS A 119 -16.48 -24.45 -2.67
N MET A 120 -17.14 -23.47 -3.29
CA MET A 120 -18.24 -22.71 -2.70
C MET A 120 -19.45 -22.69 -3.63
N THR A 121 -20.63 -22.59 -3.05
CA THR A 121 -21.85 -22.27 -3.80
C THR A 121 -21.84 -20.79 -4.18
N GLN A 122 -22.69 -20.40 -5.14
CA GLN A 122 -22.85 -19.02 -5.54
C GLN A 122 -23.23 -18.10 -4.35
N GLU A 123 -24.16 -18.55 -3.50
CA GLU A 123 -24.59 -17.83 -2.30
C GLU A 123 -23.44 -17.62 -1.30
N GLU A 124 -22.57 -18.61 -1.13
CA GLU A 124 -21.40 -18.49 -0.24
C GLU A 124 -20.37 -17.51 -0.80
N VAL A 125 -20.18 -17.48 -2.13
CA VAL A 125 -19.31 -16.50 -2.79
C VAL A 125 -19.84 -15.09 -2.60
N GLU A 126 -21.13 -14.86 -2.78
CA GLU A 126 -21.77 -13.56 -2.56
C GLU A 126 -21.64 -13.08 -1.11
N LYS A 127 -21.86 -13.96 -0.14
CA LYS A 127 -21.66 -13.67 1.29
C LYS A 127 -20.21 -13.32 1.61
N LEU A 128 -19.26 -14.08 1.06
CA LEU A 128 -17.84 -13.81 1.26
C LEU A 128 -17.44 -12.46 0.66
N THR A 129 -17.93 -12.15 -0.54
CA THR A 129 -17.68 -10.86 -1.20
C THR A 129 -18.21 -9.71 -0.33
N ALA A 130 -19.45 -9.78 0.13
CA ALA A 130 -20.04 -8.75 1.00
C ALA A 130 -19.26 -8.55 2.31
N VAL A 131 -18.74 -9.63 2.91
CA VAL A 131 -17.91 -9.54 4.13
C VAL A 131 -16.56 -8.87 3.83
N LEU A 132 -15.95 -9.14 2.68
CA LEU A 132 -14.68 -8.52 2.29
C LEU A 132 -14.85 -7.03 2.00
N ASP A 133 -15.92 -6.64 1.31
CA ASP A 133 -16.24 -5.24 1.00
C ASP A 133 -16.51 -4.45 2.29
N ASP A 134 -17.37 -4.95 3.19
CA ASP A 134 -17.62 -4.34 4.51
C ASP A 134 -16.35 -4.22 5.36
N SER A 135 -15.46 -5.22 5.27
CA SER A 135 -14.18 -5.21 5.99
C SER A 135 -13.22 -4.16 5.43
N LEU A 136 -13.24 -3.92 4.12
CA LEU A 136 -12.43 -2.89 3.47
C LEU A 136 -12.88 -1.49 3.90
N ASP A 137 -14.19 -1.23 3.92
CA ASP A 137 -14.75 0.04 4.37
C ASP A 137 -14.38 0.35 5.82
N LYS A 138 -14.48 -0.65 6.70
CA LYS A 138 -14.06 -0.53 8.11
C LYS A 138 -12.56 -0.28 8.25
N TRP A 139 -11.74 -0.96 7.44
CA TRP A 139 -10.30 -0.74 7.42
C TRP A 139 -9.94 0.68 6.98
N ASN A 140 -10.57 1.18 5.94
CA ASN A 140 -10.36 2.55 5.45
C ASN A 140 -10.73 3.58 6.54
N ALA A 141 -11.86 3.40 7.22
CA ALA A 141 -12.26 4.26 8.34
C ALA A 141 -11.25 4.24 9.50
N LEU A 142 -10.68 3.09 9.84
CA LEU A 142 -9.63 2.98 10.86
C LEU A 142 -8.34 3.69 10.46
N MET A 143 -7.94 3.60 9.18
CA MET A 143 -6.74 4.28 8.68
C MET A 143 -6.88 5.80 8.68
N GLU A 144 -8.10 6.32 8.48
CA GLU A 144 -8.38 7.75 8.50
C GLU A 144 -8.35 8.35 9.92
N THR A 145 -8.64 7.58 10.94
CA THR A 145 -8.77 8.07 12.34
C THR A 145 -7.46 8.15 13.12
N ASP A 146 -6.33 7.76 12.56
CA ASP A 146 -5.02 7.67 13.26
C ASP A 146 -5.03 6.69 14.47
N GLU A 147 -6.12 5.95 14.70
CA GLU A 147 -6.23 5.06 15.86
C GLU A 147 -5.22 3.92 15.82
N LEU A 148 -4.95 3.35 14.65
CA LEU A 148 -3.94 2.30 14.48
C LEU A 148 -2.53 2.77 14.85
N LEU A 149 -2.19 4.03 14.56
CA LEU A 149 -0.89 4.60 14.94
C LEU A 149 -0.79 4.83 16.45
N LYS A 150 -1.89 5.17 17.11
CA LYS A 150 -1.95 5.35 18.57
C LYS A 150 -1.82 4.03 19.32
N GLU A 151 -2.49 2.97 18.87
CA GLU A 151 -2.38 1.62 19.45
C GLU A 151 -0.97 1.03 19.29
N GLN A 152 -0.32 1.22 18.15
CA GLN A 152 1.05 0.79 17.90
C GLN A 152 2.06 1.58 18.75
N GLY A 153 1.84 2.87 18.95
CA GLY A 153 2.64 3.71 19.85
C GLY A 153 2.54 3.27 21.32
N ALA A 154 1.35 2.90 21.77
CA ALA A 154 1.11 2.40 23.13
C ALA A 154 1.76 1.03 23.38
N ALA A 155 1.73 0.13 22.40
CA ALA A 155 2.36 -1.19 22.50
C ALA A 155 3.89 -1.12 22.56
N HIS A 156 4.50 -0.17 21.85
CA HIS A 156 5.97 0.04 21.89
C HIS A 156 6.47 0.69 23.20
N THR A 157 5.62 1.42 23.90
CA THR A 157 5.97 2.07 25.18
C THR A 157 5.91 1.10 26.36
N GLN A 158 5.26 -0.07 26.20
CA GLN A 158 5.13 -1.10 27.25
C GLN A 158 6.17 -2.22 27.19
N ALA A 159 7.10 -2.21 26.23
CA ALA A 159 8.22 -3.16 26.27
C ALA A 159 9.11 -2.85 27.48
N PRO A 160 9.31 -3.79 28.44
CA PRO A 160 10.18 -3.56 29.58
C PRO A 160 11.60 -3.31 29.09
N ARG A 161 12.18 -2.19 29.48
CA ARG A 161 13.62 -1.97 29.40
C ARG A 161 14.25 -2.90 30.43
N ASP A 162 14.61 -4.09 30.05
CA ASP A 162 15.47 -4.91 30.86
C ASP A 162 16.76 -4.13 31.11
N LYS A 163 16.91 -3.73 32.36
CA LYS A 163 18.14 -3.15 32.87
C LYS A 163 19.16 -4.27 32.87
N GLU A 164 19.98 -4.33 31.84
CA GLU A 164 21.28 -4.98 32.00
C GLU A 164 22.08 -4.20 33.03
N THR A 165 22.18 -4.77 34.21
CA THR A 165 23.17 -4.41 35.24
C THR A 165 24.27 -5.42 35.15
N LEU A 166 25.45 -5.01 34.66
CA LEU A 166 26.81 -5.55 34.89
C LEU A 166 27.01 -7.05 34.82
#